data_7143c386e03318e3b572bb8c8986db55
#
_entry.id   7143c386e03318e3b572bb8c8986db55
#
_cell.length_a   1.000
_cell.length_b   1.000
_cell.length_c   1.000
_cell.angle_alpha   90.00
_cell.angle_beta   90.00
_cell.angle_gamma   90.00
#
_symmetry.space_group_name_H-M   'P 1'
#
loop_
_entity.id
_entity.type
_entity.pdbx_description
1 polymer ?
#
loop_
_entity_poly.entity_id
_entity_poly.type
_entity_poly.pdbx_seq_one_letter_code
_entity_poly.pdbx_strand_id
1 'polypeptide(L)'
;MHTTKRAVLLSCSDHYNHRLYVIDGYLRSLGYETVYYTSDFDHTSKKVFRCTVPGCRQIHVRPYQKNLSLSRILSHRDFARLVFQELEQDPPDVVVAQLPPNYLAHYAARFKARHPETRLIFEI
;
A
#
# COMPACT_ATOMS: atom_id res chain seq x y z
N MET A 1 13.04 -19.02 -0.23
CA MET A 1 11.77 -19.50 -0.80
C MET A 1 10.70 -19.57 0.27
N HIS A 2 9.55 -19.00 0.01
CA HIS A 2 8.44 -19.03 0.97
C HIS A 2 7.53 -20.22 0.68
N THR A 3 7.23 -21.00 1.71
CA THR A 3 6.24 -22.08 1.61
C THR A 3 4.83 -21.56 1.85
N THR A 4 4.69 -20.44 2.55
CA THR A 4 3.41 -19.79 2.83
C THR A 4 3.15 -18.71 1.79
N LYS A 5 1.90 -18.65 1.31
CA LYS A 5 1.49 -17.58 0.39
C LYS A 5 1.44 -16.26 1.13
N ARG A 6 1.88 -15.20 0.47
CA ARG A 6 1.99 -13.87 1.05
C ARG A 6 1.15 -12.87 0.27
N ALA A 7 0.45 -12.03 0.99
CA ALA A 7 -0.35 -10.94 0.43
C ALA A 7 0.04 -9.62 1.09
N VAL A 8 0.12 -8.58 0.27
CA VAL A 8 0.44 -7.23 0.73
C VAL A 8 -0.74 -6.33 0.41
N LEU A 9 -1.18 -5.53 1.39
CA LEU A 9 -2.28 -4.60 1.24
C LEU A 9 -1.74 -3.19 1.35
N LEU A 10 -2.08 -2.34 0.39
CA LEU A 10 -1.53 -0.99 0.27
C LEU A 10 -2.62 0.06 0.38
N SER A 11 -2.45 1.01 1.30
CA SER A 11 -3.29 2.20 1.39
C SER A 11 -2.42 3.42 1.69
N CYS A 12 -2.59 4.48 0.95
CA CYS A 12 -1.82 5.71 1.17
C CYS A 12 -2.24 6.43 2.46
N SER A 13 -3.45 6.18 2.95
CA SER A 13 -3.99 6.82 4.15
C SER A 13 -4.66 5.78 5.04
N ASP A 14 -4.51 5.96 6.36
CA ASP A 14 -5.10 5.05 7.34
C ASP A 14 -6.60 5.27 7.52
N HIS A 15 -7.18 6.36 7.03
CA HIS A 15 -8.57 6.72 7.31
C HIS A 15 -9.62 5.87 6.61
N TYR A 16 -9.33 5.31 5.44
CA TYR A 16 -10.32 4.66 4.59
C TYR A 16 -10.00 3.19 4.35
N ASN A 17 -9.40 2.55 5.33
CA ASN A 17 -8.86 1.21 5.13
C ASN A 17 -9.72 0.08 5.72
N HIS A 18 -10.93 0.38 6.23
CA HIS A 18 -11.80 -0.66 6.78
C HIS A 18 -12.13 -1.76 5.76
N ARG A 19 -12.22 -1.41 4.48
CA ARG A 19 -12.40 -2.42 3.42
C ARG A 19 -11.18 -3.32 3.29
N LEU A 20 -9.99 -2.75 3.44
CA LEU A 20 -8.77 -3.54 3.43
C LEU A 20 -8.71 -4.48 4.61
N TYR A 21 -9.22 -4.10 5.77
CA TYR A 21 -9.29 -4.99 6.93
C TYR A 21 -10.20 -6.20 6.66
N VAL A 22 -11.31 -5.99 5.95
CA VAL A 22 -12.19 -7.10 5.55
C VAL A 22 -11.47 -8.02 4.58
N ILE A 23 -10.78 -7.45 3.60
CA ILE A 23 -10.01 -8.23 2.62
C ILE A 23 -8.88 -8.99 3.32
N ASP A 24 -8.20 -8.35 4.27
CA ASP A 24 -7.15 -8.97 5.08
C ASP A 24 -7.68 -10.21 5.79
N GLY A 25 -8.81 -10.08 6.48
CA GLY A 25 -9.43 -11.21 7.17
C GLY A 25 -9.77 -12.36 6.23
N TYR A 26 -10.29 -12.03 5.05
CA TYR A 26 -10.60 -13.04 4.03
C TYR A 26 -9.33 -13.75 3.54
N LEU A 27 -8.28 -13.01 3.24
CA LEU A 27 -7.01 -13.60 2.77
C LEU A 27 -6.38 -14.48 3.84
N ARG A 28 -6.44 -14.05 5.10
CA ARG A 28 -5.94 -14.89 6.20
C ARG A 28 -6.73 -16.18 6.33
N SER A 29 -8.05 -16.12 6.10
CA SER A 29 -8.88 -17.33 6.13
C SER A 29 -8.52 -18.32 5.02
N LEU A 30 -7.90 -17.84 3.94
CA LEU A 30 -7.41 -18.68 2.85
C LEU A 30 -5.97 -19.16 3.07
N GLY A 31 -5.35 -18.81 4.20
CA GLY A 31 -4.00 -19.24 4.52
C GLY A 31 -2.90 -18.28 4.10
N TYR A 32 -3.23 -17.07 3.66
CA TYR A 32 -2.22 -16.07 3.32
C TYR A 32 -1.64 -15.44 4.59
N GLU A 33 -0.34 -15.20 4.56
CA GLU A 33 0.32 -14.31 5.49
C GLU A 33 0.21 -12.89 4.92
N THR A 34 -0.31 -11.94 5.70
CA THR A 34 -0.62 -10.60 5.20
C THR A 34 0.26 -9.55 5.86
N VAL A 35 0.64 -8.55 5.07
CA VAL A 35 1.37 -7.35 5.53
C VAL A 35 0.63 -6.14 5.01
N TYR A 36 0.44 -5.14 5.85
CA TYR A 36 -0.26 -3.91 5.52
C TYR A 36 0.73 -2.76 5.45
N TYR A 37 0.70 -2.01 4.34
CA TYR A 37 1.53 -0.81 4.17
C TYR A 37 0.67 0.43 4.07
N THR A 38 1.07 1.49 4.75
CA THR A 38 0.45 2.81 4.64
C THR A 38 1.56 3.88 4.65
N SER A 39 1.21 5.10 4.27
CA SER A 39 2.13 6.22 4.45
C SER A 39 2.15 6.64 5.92
N ASP A 40 3.13 7.45 6.28
CA ASP A 40 3.22 8.00 7.64
C ASP A 40 2.60 9.39 7.76
N PHE A 41 1.84 9.84 6.76
CA PHE A 41 1.22 11.16 6.75
C PHE A 41 -0.29 11.06 6.66
N ASP A 42 -0.98 11.65 7.65
CA ASP A 42 -2.44 11.66 7.71
C ASP A 42 -2.99 12.78 6.82
N HIS A 43 -3.74 12.39 5.81
CA HIS A 43 -4.35 13.32 4.86
C HIS A 43 -5.32 14.31 5.54
N THR A 44 -6.06 13.86 6.53
CA THR A 44 -7.08 14.69 7.19
C THR A 44 -6.46 15.70 8.15
N SER A 45 -5.60 15.24 9.07
CA SER A 45 -4.98 16.11 10.06
C SER A 45 -3.76 16.86 9.54
N LYS A 46 -3.21 16.44 8.39
CA LYS A 46 -1.98 17.00 7.81
C LYS A 46 -0.79 16.88 8.75
N LYS A 47 -0.71 15.74 9.44
CA LYS A 47 0.35 15.44 10.41
C LYS A 47 0.90 14.05 10.19
N VAL A 48 2.17 13.87 10.56
CA VAL A 48 2.79 12.55 10.62
C VAL A 48 2.11 11.75 11.73
N PHE A 49 1.82 10.46 11.46
CA PHE A 49 1.20 9.59 12.44
C PHE A 49 1.93 8.26 12.48
N ARG A 50 1.66 7.51 13.54
CA ARG A 50 2.19 6.15 13.69
C ARG A 50 1.04 5.15 13.65
N CYS A 51 1.18 4.15 12.78
CA CYS A 51 0.19 3.09 12.62
C CYS A 51 0.16 2.20 13.87
N THR A 52 -1.04 1.89 14.36
CA THR A 52 -1.23 1.05 15.55
C THR A 52 -1.66 -0.37 15.23
N VAL A 53 -1.95 -0.67 13.98
CA VAL A 53 -2.39 -2.01 13.55
C VAL A 53 -1.19 -2.96 13.56
N PRO A 54 -1.30 -4.15 14.21
CA PRO A 54 -0.20 -5.11 14.20
C PRO A 54 0.17 -5.54 12.78
N GLY A 55 1.46 -5.62 12.50
CA GLY A 55 1.95 -5.98 11.18
C GLY A 55 1.90 -4.87 10.16
N CYS A 56 1.50 -3.66 10.55
CA CYS A 56 1.50 -2.50 9.67
C CYS A 56 2.92 -1.95 9.51
N ARG A 57 3.29 -1.63 8.27
CA ARG A 57 4.54 -0.95 7.95
C ARG A 57 4.22 0.39 7.31
N GLN A 58 4.98 1.40 7.67
CA GLN A 58 4.77 2.75 7.16
C GLN A 58 5.90 3.18 6.26
N ILE A 59 5.53 3.85 5.16
CA ILE A 59 6.47 4.47 4.23
C ILE A 59 6.51 5.96 4.52
N HIS A 60 7.71 6.49 4.78
CA HIS A 60 7.88 7.91 5.00
C HIS A 60 7.68 8.67 3.69
N VAL A 61 6.78 9.65 3.70
CA VAL A 61 6.49 10.48 2.53
C VAL A 61 6.63 11.95 2.91
N ARG A 62 6.78 12.80 1.88
CA ARG A 62 6.85 14.24 2.13
C ARG A 62 5.50 14.76 2.61
N PRO A 63 5.49 15.63 3.63
CA PRO A 63 4.24 16.22 4.11
C PRO A 63 3.72 17.28 3.15
N TYR A 64 2.42 17.58 3.26
CA TYR A 64 1.78 18.66 2.51
C TYR A 64 0.70 19.30 3.37
N GLN A 65 0.36 20.55 3.05
CA GLN A 65 -0.63 21.32 3.82
C GLN A 65 -1.91 21.56 3.05
N LYS A 66 -1.84 21.62 1.71
CA LYS A 66 -3.00 21.90 0.86
C LYS A 66 -3.39 20.66 0.07
N ASN A 67 -4.71 20.40 -0.01
CA ASN A 67 -5.22 19.25 -0.76
C ASN A 67 -4.94 19.36 -2.26
N LEU A 68 -4.97 20.59 -2.80
CA LEU A 68 -4.64 20.83 -4.20
C LEU A 68 -3.24 21.45 -4.27
N SER A 69 -2.22 20.62 -4.19
CA SER A 69 -0.85 21.10 -4.20
C SER A 69 0.05 20.11 -4.91
N LEU A 70 1.15 20.62 -5.45
CA LEU A 70 2.19 19.75 -6.02
C LEU A 70 2.80 18.85 -4.96
N SER A 71 2.96 19.35 -3.73
CA SER A 71 3.49 18.55 -2.63
C SER A 71 2.64 17.32 -2.35
N ARG A 72 1.30 17.44 -2.43
CA ARG A 72 0.41 16.29 -2.26
C ARG A 72 0.62 15.27 -3.36
N ILE A 73 0.70 15.73 -4.61
CA ILE A 73 0.92 14.84 -5.76
C ILE A 73 2.24 14.09 -5.59
N LEU A 74 3.30 14.80 -5.21
CA LEU A 74 4.61 14.21 -5.00
C LEU A 74 4.62 13.28 -3.80
N SER A 75 3.87 13.58 -2.73
CA SER A 75 3.73 12.71 -1.57
C SER A 75 3.10 11.37 -1.97
N HIS A 76 2.03 11.40 -2.74
CA HIS A 76 1.37 10.19 -3.24
C HIS A 76 2.29 9.37 -4.15
N ARG A 77 3.06 10.07 -5.00
CA ARG A 77 4.04 9.41 -5.87
C ARG A 77 5.15 8.75 -5.02
N ASP A 78 5.62 9.45 -3.98
CA ASP A 78 6.65 8.91 -3.10
C ASP A 78 6.18 7.62 -2.44
N PHE A 79 4.95 7.58 -1.95
CA PHE A 79 4.41 6.37 -1.35
C PHE A 79 4.41 5.21 -2.35
N ALA A 80 3.84 5.43 -3.52
CA ALA A 80 3.73 4.39 -4.53
C ALA A 80 5.11 3.88 -4.97
N ARG A 81 6.02 4.81 -5.26
CA ARG A 81 7.37 4.47 -5.70
C ARG A 81 8.13 3.67 -4.65
N LEU A 82 8.10 4.16 -3.41
CA LEU A 82 8.89 3.56 -2.33
C LEU A 82 8.33 2.22 -1.89
N VAL A 83 7.00 2.07 -1.81
CA VAL A 83 6.42 0.80 -1.40
C VAL A 83 6.71 -0.29 -2.44
N PHE A 84 6.57 0.00 -3.73
CA PHE A 84 6.88 -1.00 -4.75
C PHE A 84 8.38 -1.28 -4.86
N GLN A 85 9.23 -0.29 -4.58
CA GLN A 85 10.67 -0.52 -4.48
C GLN A 85 10.99 -1.53 -3.37
N GLU A 86 10.30 -1.43 -2.24
CA GLU A 86 10.48 -2.38 -1.15
C GLU A 86 9.97 -3.77 -1.53
N LEU A 87 8.83 -3.87 -2.21
CA LEU A 87 8.27 -5.15 -2.64
C LEU A 87 9.14 -5.86 -3.67
N GLU A 88 9.95 -5.13 -4.44
CA GLU A 88 10.90 -5.74 -5.40
C GLU A 88 11.91 -6.65 -4.73
N GLN A 89 12.23 -6.42 -3.46
CA GLN A 89 13.22 -7.22 -2.75
C GLN A 89 12.70 -8.62 -2.43
N ASP A 90 11.39 -8.76 -2.27
CA ASP A 90 10.76 -10.06 -1.98
C ASP A 90 9.31 -10.02 -2.47
N PRO A 91 9.09 -10.26 -3.77
CA PRO A 91 7.77 -10.10 -4.36
C PRO A 91 6.71 -11.00 -3.72
N PRO A 92 5.55 -10.45 -3.32
CA PRO A 92 4.47 -11.25 -2.74
C PRO A 92 3.66 -11.98 -3.81
N ASP A 93 2.80 -12.89 -3.38
CA ASP A 93 1.91 -13.61 -4.27
C ASP A 93 0.72 -12.75 -4.71
N VAL A 94 0.25 -11.87 -3.81
CA VAL A 94 -0.90 -10.99 -4.06
C VAL A 94 -0.58 -9.58 -3.56
N VAL A 95 -0.93 -8.58 -4.37
CA VAL A 95 -0.91 -7.17 -3.97
C VAL A 95 -2.32 -6.62 -4.10
N VAL A 96 -2.87 -6.09 -3.02
CA VAL A 96 -4.15 -5.38 -3.01
C VAL A 96 -3.85 -3.90 -2.80
N ALA A 97 -4.12 -3.09 -3.81
CA ALA A 97 -3.85 -1.65 -3.78
C ALA A 97 -5.15 -0.86 -3.73
N GLN A 98 -5.33 -0.05 -2.70
CA GLN A 98 -6.48 0.82 -2.56
C GLN A 98 -6.24 2.13 -3.31
N LEU A 99 -7.12 2.48 -4.22
CA LEU A 99 -7.07 3.72 -4.98
C LEU A 99 -8.07 4.74 -4.40
N PRO A 100 -7.82 6.02 -4.50
CA PRO A 100 -6.60 6.68 -4.95
C PRO A 100 -5.45 6.48 -3.97
N PRO A 101 -4.22 6.91 -4.28
CA PRO A 101 -3.82 7.72 -5.44
C PRO A 101 -3.55 6.91 -6.69
N ASN A 102 -3.73 7.52 -7.84
CA ASN A 102 -3.57 6.85 -9.14
C ASN A 102 -2.13 6.39 -9.39
N TYR A 103 -1.15 6.99 -8.74
CA TYR A 103 0.23 6.54 -8.85
C TYR A 103 0.42 5.10 -8.41
N LEU A 104 -0.42 4.61 -7.47
CA LEU A 104 -0.36 3.20 -7.10
C LEU A 104 -0.65 2.30 -8.29
N ALA A 105 -1.63 2.67 -9.12
CA ALA A 105 -1.95 1.89 -10.32
C ALA A 105 -0.78 1.87 -11.30
N HIS A 106 -0.14 3.03 -11.51
CA HIS A 106 1.00 3.13 -12.42
C HIS A 106 2.18 2.26 -11.98
N TYR A 107 2.60 2.40 -10.72
CA TYR A 107 3.73 1.61 -10.21
C TYR A 107 3.38 0.14 -10.05
N ALA A 108 2.12 -0.17 -9.72
CA ALA A 108 1.65 -1.55 -9.64
C ALA A 108 1.70 -2.24 -11.01
N ALA A 109 1.31 -1.53 -12.07
CA ALA A 109 1.38 -2.09 -13.42
C ALA A 109 2.82 -2.38 -13.84
N ARG A 110 3.75 -1.49 -13.51
CA ARG A 110 5.18 -1.70 -13.78
C ARG A 110 5.72 -2.89 -12.98
N PHE A 111 5.32 -3.01 -11.72
CA PHE A 111 5.69 -4.13 -10.87
C PHE A 111 5.17 -5.45 -11.47
N LYS A 112 3.90 -5.47 -11.89
CA LYS A 112 3.27 -6.64 -12.50
C LYS A 112 3.99 -7.07 -13.77
N ALA A 113 4.46 -6.13 -14.58
CA ALA A 113 5.21 -6.44 -15.79
C ALA A 113 6.53 -7.17 -15.47
N ARG A 114 7.17 -6.82 -14.35
CA ARG A 114 8.41 -7.47 -13.91
C ARG A 114 8.15 -8.77 -13.13
N HIS A 115 6.99 -8.90 -12.52
CA HIS A 115 6.62 -10.06 -11.68
C HIS A 115 5.24 -10.55 -12.07
N PRO A 116 5.10 -11.18 -13.26
CA PRO A 116 3.78 -11.55 -13.79
C PRO A 116 3.06 -12.62 -12.95
N GLU A 117 3.77 -13.33 -12.08
CA GLU A 117 3.17 -14.32 -11.17
C GLU A 117 2.46 -13.67 -9.98
N THR A 118 2.73 -12.41 -9.67
CA THR A 118 2.03 -11.69 -8.61
C THR A 118 0.63 -11.29 -9.09
N ARG A 119 -0.39 -11.64 -8.32
CA ARG A 119 -1.76 -11.20 -8.59
C ARG A 119 -1.95 -9.78 -8.08
N LEU A 120 -2.54 -8.94 -8.92
CA LEU A 120 -2.76 -7.54 -8.60
C LEU A 120 -4.25 -7.25 -8.54
N ILE A 121 -4.71 -6.73 -7.41
CA ILE A 121 -6.11 -6.39 -7.16
C ILE A 121 -6.17 -4.92 -6.78
N PHE A 122 -7.07 -4.17 -7.44
CA PHE A 122 -7.35 -2.78 -7.07
C PHE A 122 -8.67 -2.69 -6.33
N GLU A 123 -8.66 -2.01 -5.18
CA GLU A 123 -9.84 -1.62 -4.42
C GLU A 123 -10.09 -0.13 -4.69
N ILE A 124 -11.26 0.18 -5.22
CA ILE A 124 -11.61 1.55 -5.63
C ILE A 124 -12.71 2.11 -4.74
#